data_4f21807dcf85d37a4019dd139d9c2642
#
_entry.id   4f21807dcf85d37a4019dd139d9c2642
#
_cell.length_a   1.000
_cell.length_b   1.000
_cell.length_c   1.000
_cell.angle_alpha   90.00
_cell.angle_beta   90.00
_cell.angle_gamma   90.00
#
_symmetry.space_group_name_H-M   'P 1'
#
loop_
_entity.id
_entity.type
_entity.pdbx_description
1 polymer ?
#
loop_
_entity_poly.entity_id
_entity_poly.type
_entity_poly.pdbx_seq_one_letter_code
_entity_poly.pdbx_strand_id
1 'polypeptide(L)'
;MKGEWEKKILGDICEFVRGPFGGSLKKSIFKPEGFAVYEQQHAINNQFDNVRYFVDEEKFNEMQRFELLPGDLIMSCSGTMGKVAVVPNTIERGIINQALLKLTPSEDLDVAFLKLWMESPLFQEQLGKRTKGVAIKNVASVKVLKEIEIEIPEL
;
A
#
# COMPACT_ATOMS: atom_id res chain seq x y z
N MET A 1 -26.19 -1.23 20.80
CA MET A 1 -26.27 0.23 20.70
C MET A 1 -25.55 0.76 19.48
N LYS A 2 -26.19 1.64 18.77
CA LYS A 2 -25.57 2.25 17.59
C LYS A 2 -24.38 3.09 18.02
N GLY A 3 -23.34 3.05 17.23
CA GLY A 3 -22.14 3.84 17.47
C GLY A 3 -21.06 3.16 18.28
N GLU A 4 -21.27 1.92 18.63
CA GLU A 4 -20.19 1.17 19.24
C GLU A 4 -19.14 0.86 18.19
N TRP A 5 -17.88 0.96 18.60
CA TRP A 5 -16.74 0.69 17.73
C TRP A 5 -16.18 -0.67 18.09
N GLU A 6 -15.89 -1.43 17.07
CA GLU A 6 -15.34 -2.78 17.25
C GLU A 6 -13.83 -2.74 17.02
N LYS A 7 -13.09 -3.30 17.96
CA LYS A 7 -11.64 -3.39 17.84
C LYS A 7 -11.26 -4.60 17.03
N LYS A 8 -10.44 -4.38 15.99
CA LYS A 8 -9.93 -5.43 15.13
C LYS A 8 -8.44 -5.23 14.89
N ILE A 9 -7.78 -6.24 14.33
CA ILE A 9 -6.40 -6.07 13.86
C ILE A 9 -6.41 -5.97 12.34
N LEU A 10 -5.51 -5.15 11.80
CA LEU A 10 -5.46 -4.88 10.36
C LEU A 10 -5.34 -6.16 9.54
N GLY A 11 -4.56 -7.12 9.99
CA GLY A 11 -4.36 -8.38 9.26
C GLY A 11 -5.62 -9.20 9.05
N ASP A 12 -6.66 -8.97 9.87
CA ASP A 12 -7.93 -9.69 9.76
C ASP A 12 -8.89 -9.04 8.76
N ILE A 13 -8.66 -7.77 8.43
CA ILE A 13 -9.58 -7.00 7.59
C ILE A 13 -8.95 -6.45 6.31
N CYS A 14 -7.66 -6.71 6.11
CA CYS A 14 -6.94 -6.31 4.89
C CYS A 14 -5.97 -7.40 4.47
N GLU A 15 -5.82 -7.55 3.18
CA GLU A 15 -4.70 -8.30 2.63
C GLU A 15 -3.53 -7.33 2.45
N PHE A 16 -2.33 -7.79 2.77
CA PHE A 16 -1.11 -7.01 2.67
C PHE A 16 -0.18 -7.64 1.64
N VAL A 17 0.29 -6.83 0.69
CA VAL A 17 1.32 -7.27 -0.25
C VAL A 17 2.42 -6.22 -0.28
N ARG A 18 3.59 -6.56 0.25
CA ARG A 18 4.77 -5.71 0.13
C ARG A 18 5.30 -5.82 -1.29
N GLY A 19 5.77 -4.71 -1.85
CA GLY A 19 6.34 -4.70 -3.18
C GLY A 19 7.50 -5.67 -3.35
N PRO A 20 7.83 -6.01 -4.59
CA PRO A 20 8.85 -7.03 -4.87
C PRO A 20 10.24 -6.59 -4.41
N PHE A 21 11.15 -7.55 -4.29
CA PHE A 21 12.55 -7.23 -4.00
C PHE A 21 13.11 -6.37 -5.15
N GLY A 22 13.97 -5.41 -4.80
CA GLY A 22 14.55 -4.48 -5.77
C GLY A 22 15.19 -5.15 -6.97
N GLY A 23 15.77 -6.34 -6.78
CA GLY A 23 16.36 -7.09 -7.86
C GLY A 23 15.38 -7.55 -8.94
N SER A 24 14.07 -7.61 -8.61
CA SER A 24 13.04 -7.99 -9.56
C SER A 24 12.66 -6.87 -10.51
N LEU A 25 12.94 -5.62 -10.14
CA LEU A 25 12.61 -4.43 -10.94
C LEU A 25 13.86 -3.59 -11.21
N LYS A 26 14.81 -4.18 -11.91
CA LYS A 26 16.02 -3.47 -12.32
C LYS A 26 15.70 -2.51 -13.46
N LYS A 27 16.43 -1.40 -13.53
CA LYS A 27 16.24 -0.41 -14.59
C LYS A 27 16.30 -1.00 -16.00
N SER A 28 17.08 -2.07 -16.18
CA SER A 28 17.24 -2.72 -17.49
C SER A 28 15.95 -3.35 -18.03
N ILE A 29 14.97 -3.64 -17.16
CA ILE A 29 13.70 -4.24 -17.60
C ILE A 29 12.63 -3.21 -17.93
N PHE A 30 12.84 -1.95 -17.60
CA PHE A 30 11.86 -0.90 -17.87
C PHE A 30 11.78 -0.58 -19.35
N LYS A 31 10.56 -0.32 -19.82
CA LYS A 31 10.26 0.00 -21.21
C LYS A 31 9.69 1.41 -21.32
N PRO A 32 9.71 2.02 -22.52
CA PRO A 32 9.13 3.36 -22.69
C PRO A 32 7.61 3.38 -22.58
N GLU A 33 6.96 2.24 -22.73
CA GLU A 33 5.51 2.11 -22.59
C GLU A 33 5.17 0.69 -22.15
N GLY A 34 3.93 0.46 -21.73
CA GLY A 34 3.46 -0.85 -21.26
C GLY A 34 2.63 -0.72 -20.01
N PHE A 35 2.86 -1.62 -19.06
CA PHE A 35 2.15 -1.62 -17.79
C PHE A 35 2.90 -0.73 -16.79
N ALA A 36 2.16 0.12 -16.08
CA ALA A 36 2.73 1.11 -15.17
C ALA A 36 3.46 0.46 -14.00
N VAL A 37 4.52 1.11 -13.54
CA VAL A 37 5.18 0.77 -12.29
C VAL A 37 4.94 1.93 -11.33
N TYR A 38 4.12 1.67 -10.32
CA TYR A 38 3.79 2.69 -9.33
C TYR A 38 4.85 2.75 -8.25
N GLU A 39 5.18 3.97 -7.88
CA GLU A 39 6.27 4.27 -6.99
C GLU A 39 5.77 4.99 -5.74
N GLN A 40 6.66 5.16 -4.79
CA GLN A 40 6.37 5.87 -3.55
C GLN A 40 5.83 7.28 -3.78
N GLN A 41 6.27 7.96 -4.84
CA GLN A 41 5.76 9.29 -5.16
C GLN A 41 4.24 9.31 -5.34
N HIS A 42 3.66 8.22 -5.82
CA HIS A 42 2.21 8.13 -6.04
C HIS A 42 1.44 8.12 -4.72
N ALA A 43 2.00 7.46 -3.71
CA ALA A 43 1.41 7.48 -2.36
C ALA A 43 1.62 8.84 -1.70
N ILE A 44 2.83 9.38 -1.79
CA ILE A 44 3.19 10.65 -1.17
C ILE A 44 2.35 11.80 -1.73
N ASN A 45 2.19 11.84 -3.04
CA ASN A 45 1.47 12.92 -3.74
C ASN A 45 -0.02 12.64 -3.92
N ASN A 46 -0.48 11.46 -3.50
CA ASN A 46 -1.87 11.04 -3.64
C ASN A 46 -2.37 11.22 -5.07
N GLN A 47 -1.61 10.70 -6.03
CA GLN A 47 -1.98 10.77 -7.45
C GLN A 47 -1.36 9.59 -8.20
N PHE A 48 -1.92 9.25 -9.36
CA PHE A 48 -1.50 8.07 -10.11
C PHE A 48 -1.20 8.37 -11.58
N ASP A 49 -1.14 9.64 -11.95
CA ASP A 49 -0.98 10.07 -13.34
C ASP A 49 0.46 10.14 -13.82
N ASN A 50 1.38 10.43 -12.93
CA ASN A 50 2.77 10.67 -13.29
C ASN A 50 3.59 9.39 -13.22
N VAL A 51 3.46 8.55 -14.25
CA VAL A 51 4.18 7.27 -14.31
C VAL A 51 5.45 7.44 -15.15
N ARG A 52 6.58 7.05 -14.55
CA ARG A 52 7.90 7.16 -15.19
C ARG A 52 8.38 5.85 -15.81
N TYR A 53 7.93 4.73 -15.22
CA TYR A 53 8.47 3.41 -15.58
C TYR A 53 7.35 2.48 -15.97
N PHE A 54 7.65 1.64 -16.96
CA PHE A 54 6.71 0.64 -17.46
C PHE A 54 7.42 -0.68 -17.62
N VAL A 55 6.66 -1.77 -17.56
CA VAL A 55 7.16 -3.11 -17.83
C VAL A 55 6.34 -3.71 -18.97
N ASP A 56 6.91 -4.70 -19.69
CA ASP A 56 6.19 -5.38 -20.75
C ASP A 56 5.18 -6.39 -20.18
N GLU A 57 4.37 -6.95 -21.06
CA GLU A 57 3.32 -7.90 -20.67
C GLU A 57 3.89 -9.14 -19.98
N GLU A 58 5.00 -9.64 -20.46
CA GLU A 58 5.63 -10.82 -19.87
C GLU A 58 6.01 -10.56 -18.41
N LYS A 59 6.68 -9.43 -18.16
CA LYS A 59 7.07 -9.06 -16.81
C LYS A 59 5.85 -8.77 -15.93
N PHE A 60 4.85 -8.10 -16.47
CA PHE A 60 3.62 -7.83 -15.73
C PHE A 60 2.95 -9.13 -15.30
N ASN A 61 2.87 -10.11 -16.21
CA ASN A 61 2.25 -11.41 -15.90
C ASN A 61 3.02 -12.18 -14.82
N GLU A 62 4.34 -12.07 -14.81
CA GLU A 62 5.16 -12.67 -13.74
C GLU A 62 4.86 -12.03 -12.38
N MET A 63 4.42 -10.78 -12.38
CA MET A 63 4.26 -9.99 -11.17
C MET A 63 2.81 -9.64 -10.85
N GLN A 64 1.85 -10.44 -11.29
CA GLN A 64 0.42 -10.18 -11.07
C GLN A 64 0.05 -10.04 -9.60
N ARG A 65 0.77 -10.69 -8.72
CA ARG A 65 0.56 -10.56 -7.29
C ARG A 65 0.65 -9.09 -6.82
N PHE A 66 1.44 -8.29 -7.53
CA PHE A 66 1.70 -6.89 -7.20
C PHE A 66 0.83 -5.91 -7.96
N GLU A 67 -0.14 -6.40 -8.73
CA GLU A 67 -1.04 -5.53 -9.49
C GLU A 67 -1.94 -4.72 -8.57
N LEU A 68 -2.13 -3.43 -8.92
CA LEU A 68 -3.08 -2.56 -8.23
C LEU A 68 -4.43 -2.61 -8.92
N LEU A 69 -5.47 -2.78 -8.11
CA LEU A 69 -6.87 -2.77 -8.56
C LEU A 69 -7.61 -1.61 -7.90
N PRO A 70 -8.66 -1.08 -8.56
CA PRO A 70 -9.48 -0.04 -7.93
C PRO A 70 -9.95 -0.46 -6.54
N GLY A 71 -9.86 0.45 -5.59
CA GLY A 71 -10.23 0.16 -4.21
C GLY A 71 -9.10 -0.35 -3.33
N ASP A 72 -7.96 -0.70 -3.92
CA ASP A 72 -6.76 -0.98 -3.15
C ASP A 72 -6.22 0.32 -2.57
N LEU A 73 -5.34 0.20 -1.60
CA LEU A 73 -4.66 1.34 -1.00
C LEU A 73 -3.16 1.09 -1.05
N ILE A 74 -2.40 2.12 -1.36
CA ILE A 74 -0.93 2.01 -1.31
C ILE A 74 -0.38 2.84 -0.17
N MET A 75 0.73 2.38 0.41
CA MET A 75 1.43 3.11 1.47
C MET A 75 2.93 3.15 1.18
N SER A 76 3.52 4.33 1.36
CA SER A 76 4.97 4.48 1.22
C SER A 76 5.71 3.82 2.39
N CYS A 77 6.79 3.12 2.08
CA CYS A 77 7.49 2.28 3.06
C CYS A 77 8.95 2.63 3.28
N SER A 78 9.52 3.52 2.49
CA SER A 78 10.95 3.86 2.55
C SER A 78 11.14 5.37 2.57
N GLY A 79 12.06 5.85 3.40
CA GLY A 79 12.30 7.28 3.51
C GLY A 79 11.10 8.02 4.10
N THR A 80 10.26 8.59 3.26
CA THR A 80 8.99 9.20 3.67
C THR A 80 7.97 8.08 3.80
N MET A 81 7.78 7.60 5.02
CA MET A 81 6.95 6.42 5.31
C MET A 81 5.54 6.80 5.77
N GLY A 82 4.59 5.92 5.51
CA GLY A 82 3.23 6.06 6.03
C GLY A 82 2.30 6.96 5.23
N LYS A 83 2.71 7.43 4.08
CA LYS A 83 1.83 8.20 3.19
C LYS A 83 0.97 7.24 2.39
N VAL A 84 -0.32 7.54 2.27
CA VAL A 84 -1.28 6.62 1.68
C VAL A 84 -2.09 7.26 0.56
N ALA A 85 -2.52 6.43 -0.38
CA ALA A 85 -3.41 6.86 -1.47
C ALA A 85 -4.34 5.70 -1.83
N VAL A 86 -5.58 6.02 -2.18
CA VAL A 86 -6.55 5.02 -2.63
C VAL A 86 -6.47 4.92 -4.16
N VAL A 87 -6.43 3.69 -4.64
CA VAL A 87 -6.37 3.41 -6.08
C VAL A 87 -7.72 3.75 -6.73
N PRO A 88 -7.75 4.68 -7.68
CA PRO A 88 -9.00 5.12 -8.30
C PRO A 88 -9.51 4.14 -9.37
N ASN A 89 -10.77 4.30 -9.75
CA ASN A 89 -11.36 3.48 -10.80
C ASN A 89 -10.72 3.71 -12.17
N THR A 90 -10.04 4.84 -12.34
CA THR A 90 -9.38 5.22 -13.58
C THR A 90 -7.93 4.77 -13.66
N ILE A 91 -7.51 3.92 -12.73
CA ILE A 91 -6.11 3.47 -12.63
C ILE A 91 -5.66 2.81 -13.94
N GLU A 92 -4.48 3.18 -14.40
CA GLU A 92 -3.82 2.49 -15.49
C GLU A 92 -3.22 1.20 -14.94
N ARG A 93 -3.43 0.10 -15.65
CA ARG A 93 -2.96 -1.20 -15.16
C ARG A 93 -1.47 -1.19 -14.87
N GLY A 94 -1.11 -1.72 -13.73
CA GLY A 94 0.29 -1.72 -13.33
C GLY A 94 0.51 -2.39 -11.98
N ILE A 95 1.77 -2.36 -11.58
CA ILE A 95 2.24 -3.03 -10.35
C ILE A 95 2.91 -2.03 -9.43
N ILE A 96 3.02 -2.41 -8.16
CA ILE A 96 3.77 -1.60 -7.18
C ILE A 96 5.27 -1.96 -7.25
N ASN A 97 6.11 -0.99 -6.91
CA ASN A 97 7.54 -1.24 -6.79
C ASN A 97 7.90 -1.65 -5.36
N GLN A 98 9.18 -1.86 -5.09
CA GLN A 98 9.68 -2.35 -3.82
C GLN A 98 9.46 -1.39 -2.63
N ALA A 99 9.19 -0.13 -2.89
CA ALA A 99 9.01 0.87 -1.83
C ALA A 99 7.56 1.04 -1.40
N LEU A 100 6.65 0.29 -2.01
CA LEU A 100 5.22 0.38 -1.70
C LEU A 100 4.69 -0.88 -1.01
N LEU A 101 3.68 -0.66 -0.19
CA LEU A 101 2.84 -1.70 0.39
C LEU A 101 1.45 -1.54 -0.21
N LYS A 102 0.87 -2.64 -0.67
CA LYS A 102 -0.51 -2.66 -1.13
C LYS A 102 -1.39 -3.25 -0.03
N LEU A 103 -2.49 -2.58 0.29
CA LEU A 103 -3.50 -3.09 1.19
C LEU A 103 -4.81 -3.24 0.41
N THR A 104 -5.40 -4.43 0.51
CA THR A 104 -6.70 -4.69 -0.10
C THR A 104 -7.69 -4.92 1.04
N PRO A 105 -8.56 -3.94 1.33
CA PRO A 105 -9.50 -4.08 2.43
C PRO A 105 -10.58 -5.12 2.10
N SER A 106 -11.09 -5.79 3.15
CA SER A 106 -12.19 -6.71 2.99
C SER A 106 -13.47 -5.94 2.60
N GLU A 107 -14.48 -6.67 2.12
CA GLU A 107 -15.74 -6.06 1.71
C GLU A 107 -16.42 -5.27 2.82
N ASP A 108 -16.18 -5.64 4.07
CA ASP A 108 -16.81 -5.01 5.23
C ASP A 108 -16.13 -3.72 5.65
N LEU A 109 -14.99 -3.39 5.05
CA LEU A 109 -14.21 -2.22 5.41
C LEU A 109 -14.24 -1.20 4.28
N ASP A 110 -14.73 0.00 4.60
CA ASP A 110 -14.74 1.12 3.66
C ASP A 110 -13.29 1.62 3.47
N VAL A 111 -12.82 1.62 2.23
CA VAL A 111 -11.45 2.05 1.94
C VAL A 111 -11.22 3.53 2.26
N ALA A 112 -12.23 4.37 2.11
CA ALA A 112 -12.12 5.78 2.46
C ALA A 112 -11.93 5.96 3.96
N PHE A 113 -12.64 5.17 4.78
CA PHE A 113 -12.45 5.16 6.22
C PHE A 113 -11.03 4.69 6.55
N LEU A 114 -10.59 3.60 5.93
CA LEU A 114 -9.26 3.06 6.16
C LEU A 114 -8.18 4.11 5.87
N LYS A 115 -8.31 4.83 4.75
CA LYS A 115 -7.37 5.88 4.39
C LYS A 115 -7.31 6.97 5.46
N LEU A 116 -8.47 7.47 5.89
CA LEU A 116 -8.54 8.51 6.93
C LEU A 116 -7.92 8.01 8.22
N TRP A 117 -8.21 6.78 8.60
CA TRP A 117 -7.65 6.21 9.83
C TRP A 117 -6.13 6.06 9.73
N MET A 118 -5.62 5.62 8.58
CA MET A 118 -4.17 5.49 8.39
C MET A 118 -3.46 6.85 8.36
N GLU A 119 -4.17 7.92 8.02
CA GLU A 119 -3.63 9.27 8.10
C GLU A 119 -3.71 9.85 9.51
N SER A 120 -4.43 9.20 10.40
CA SER A 120 -4.63 9.68 11.76
C SER A 120 -3.40 9.51 12.64
N PRO A 121 -3.28 10.31 13.72
CA PRO A 121 -2.19 10.13 14.67
C PRO A 121 -2.15 8.74 15.29
N LEU A 122 -3.30 8.09 15.48
CA LEU A 122 -3.35 6.76 16.07
C LEU A 122 -2.57 5.74 15.24
N PHE A 123 -2.81 5.72 13.94
CA PHE A 123 -2.07 4.81 13.07
C PHE A 123 -0.60 5.22 12.95
N GLN A 124 -0.36 6.51 12.72
CA GLN A 124 1.00 6.99 12.51
C GLN A 124 1.88 6.72 13.74
N GLU A 125 1.33 6.84 14.92
CA GLU A 125 2.04 6.54 16.16
C GLU A 125 2.34 5.05 16.27
N GLN A 126 1.37 4.19 15.98
CA GLN A 126 1.59 2.74 16.00
C GLN A 126 2.61 2.32 14.96
N LEU A 127 2.56 2.91 13.76
CA LEU A 127 3.51 2.64 12.70
C LEU A 127 4.92 3.02 13.14
N GLY A 128 5.07 4.19 13.73
CA GLY A 128 6.35 4.69 14.23
C GLY A 128 6.94 3.78 15.29
N LYS A 129 6.13 3.33 16.24
CA LYS A 129 6.58 2.44 17.31
C LYS A 129 7.08 1.11 16.76
N ARG A 130 6.37 0.55 15.80
CA ARG A 130 6.72 -0.76 15.22
C ARG A 130 7.89 -0.67 14.26
N THR A 131 8.13 0.50 13.69
CA THR A 131 9.25 0.75 12.77
C THR A 131 10.54 1.06 13.53
N LYS A 132 10.41 1.51 14.77
CA LYS A 132 11.53 1.88 15.61
C LYS A 132 12.45 0.69 15.84
N GLY A 133 13.75 0.87 15.62
CA GLY A 133 14.72 -0.20 15.75
C GLY A 133 15.03 -0.95 14.47
N VAL A 134 14.32 -0.67 13.40
CA VAL A 134 14.66 -1.19 12.07
C VAL A 134 15.90 -0.46 11.58
N ALA A 135 16.92 -1.22 11.18
CA ALA A 135 18.24 -0.67 10.85
C ALA A 135 18.24 0.24 9.62
N ILE A 136 17.30 0.05 8.71
CA ILE A 136 17.18 0.83 7.48
C ILE A 136 15.88 1.66 7.58
N LYS A 137 15.84 2.80 6.92
CA LYS A 137 14.65 3.67 6.93
C LYS A 137 13.50 3.05 6.14
N ASN A 138 12.97 1.96 6.66
CA ASN A 138 11.82 1.24 6.11
C ASN A 138 10.82 0.99 7.22
N VAL A 139 9.55 0.80 6.84
CA VAL A 139 8.54 0.39 7.80
C VAL A 139 8.83 -1.04 8.28
N ALA A 140 8.22 -1.41 9.40
CA ALA A 140 8.30 -2.74 9.95
C ALA A 140 7.79 -3.79 8.93
N SER A 141 8.10 -5.06 9.18
CA SER A 141 7.66 -6.13 8.30
C SER A 141 6.14 -6.24 8.22
N VAL A 142 5.63 -6.84 7.15
CA VAL A 142 4.19 -7.08 6.98
C VAL A 142 3.61 -7.82 8.17
N LYS A 143 4.33 -8.83 8.70
CA LYS A 143 3.87 -9.58 9.86
C LYS A 143 3.57 -8.67 11.05
N VAL A 144 4.44 -7.70 11.31
CA VAL A 144 4.27 -6.77 12.41
C VAL A 144 3.16 -5.77 12.12
N LEU A 145 3.07 -5.28 10.89
CA LEU A 145 2.03 -4.32 10.50
C LEU A 145 0.62 -4.93 10.60
N LYS A 146 0.49 -6.22 10.33
CA LYS A 146 -0.80 -6.91 10.45
C LYS A 146 -1.33 -6.94 11.87
N GLU A 147 -0.48 -6.78 12.86
CA GLU A 147 -0.85 -6.78 14.27
C GLU A 147 -1.40 -5.44 14.77
N ILE A 148 -1.32 -4.39 13.95
CA ILE A 148 -1.81 -3.06 14.33
C ILE A 148 -3.32 -3.10 14.58
N GLU A 149 -3.74 -2.54 15.71
CA GLU A 149 -5.14 -2.48 16.10
C GLU A 149 -5.84 -1.29 15.46
N ILE A 150 -7.07 -1.51 15.05
CA ILE A 150 -7.93 -0.48 14.47
C ILE A 150 -9.31 -0.62 15.10
N GLU A 151 -9.96 0.51 15.38
CA GLU A 151 -11.35 0.52 15.81
C GLU A 151 -12.21 0.95 14.64
N ILE A 152 -13.18 0.13 14.29
CA ILE A 152 -14.10 0.43 13.19
C ILE A 152 -15.51 0.57 13.73
N PRO A 153 -16.27 1.55 13.20
CA PRO A 153 -17.65 1.73 13.62
C PRO A 153 -18.52 0.57 13.14
N GLU A 154 -19.50 0.24 13.93
CA GLU A 154 -20.50 -0.75 13.54
C GLU A 154 -21.38 -0.14 12.45
N LEU A 155 -21.55 -0.84 11.36
CA LEU A 155 -22.35 -0.38 10.22
C LEU A 155 -23.83 -0.73 10.42
#